data_c7f820ecd8b5e3c28c383f2b97431929
#
_entry.id   c7f820ecd8b5e3c28c383f2b97431929
#
_cell.length_a   1.000
_cell.length_b   1.000
_cell.length_c   1.000
_cell.angle_alpha   90.00
_cell.angle_beta   90.00
_cell.angle_gamma   90.00
#
_symmetry.space_group_name_H-M   'P 1'
#
loop_
_entity.id
_entity.type
_entity.pdbx_description
1 polymer ?
#
loop_
_entity_poly.entity_id
_entity_poly.type
_entity_poly.pdbx_seq_one_letter_code
_entity_poly.pdbx_strand_id
1 'polypeptide(L)'
;MRLKLTTVGALVFEALSLALPARATGAGDCDQPVCLVSPQNLALAHVITFDDVQSSLGIGHPIDGLLIRPGARFGERVSGQSLDYDGDYDRIAGAALSPLTVIPGAPGATLGAMRLGPTTVLHGHGPRAFPRVEAVGEGAIAIEFDNDQAALAFDLRGGEDGALDISFLRRDGSEIARLRIEPLGEERYGFVRGDNVADIAGILITNSDPQGIAIDNLAFDKGQFTG
;
A
#
# COMPACT_ATOMS: atom_id res chain seq x y z
N MET A 1 36.98 -39.97 47.49
CA MET A 1 37.36 -39.07 46.39
C MET A 1 36.07 -38.55 45.80
N ARG A 2 35.65 -37.34 46.14
CA ARG A 2 34.36 -36.75 45.70
C ARG A 2 34.64 -35.73 44.58
N LEU A 3 34.12 -36.00 43.40
CA LEU A 3 34.20 -35.13 42.22
C LEU A 3 33.13 -34.03 42.33
N LYS A 4 33.56 -32.76 42.34
CA LYS A 4 32.67 -31.61 42.28
C LYS A 4 32.39 -31.26 40.81
N LEU A 5 31.15 -31.37 40.41
CA LEU A 5 30.66 -30.93 39.09
C LEU A 5 30.35 -29.45 39.17
N THR A 6 31.09 -28.63 38.41
CA THR A 6 30.85 -27.17 38.30
C THR A 6 29.93 -26.93 37.11
N THR A 7 28.75 -26.45 37.38
CA THR A 7 27.78 -26.06 36.34
C THR A 7 28.13 -24.66 35.84
N VAL A 8 28.47 -24.55 34.55
CA VAL A 8 28.66 -23.28 33.88
C VAL A 8 27.29 -22.85 33.34
N GLY A 9 26.72 -21.79 33.90
CA GLY A 9 25.50 -21.17 33.41
C GLY A 9 25.81 -20.33 32.17
N ALA A 10 25.21 -20.67 31.05
CA ALA A 10 25.24 -19.84 29.86
C ALA A 10 24.20 -18.72 30.00
N LEU A 11 24.63 -17.47 30.05
CA LEU A 11 23.82 -16.29 29.96
C LEU A 11 23.43 -16.09 28.46
N VAL A 12 22.18 -16.34 28.16
CA VAL A 12 21.58 -15.98 26.85
C VAL A 12 21.26 -14.49 26.91
N PHE A 13 21.96 -13.68 26.14
CA PHE A 13 21.61 -12.29 25.90
C PHE A 13 20.52 -12.25 24.80
N GLU A 14 19.26 -12.08 25.18
CA GLU A 14 18.22 -11.71 24.24
C GLU A 14 18.44 -10.25 23.82
N ALA A 15 18.82 -10.05 22.56
CA ALA A 15 18.88 -8.74 21.94
C ALA A 15 17.44 -8.30 21.61
N LEU A 16 16.89 -7.45 22.47
CA LEU A 16 15.61 -6.79 22.23
C LEU A 16 15.81 -5.78 21.10
N SER A 17 15.43 -6.14 19.87
CA SER A 17 15.41 -5.23 18.73
C SER A 17 14.23 -4.26 18.94
N LEU A 18 14.53 -3.06 19.43
CA LEU A 18 13.59 -1.95 19.44
C LEU A 18 13.39 -1.47 17.99
N ALA A 19 12.29 -1.84 17.36
CA ALA A 19 11.84 -1.22 16.13
C ALA A 19 11.55 0.25 16.44
N LEU A 20 12.34 1.16 15.90
CA LEU A 20 12.07 2.59 15.98
C LEU A 20 10.90 2.90 15.04
N PRO A 21 9.89 3.67 15.49
CA PRO A 21 8.82 4.12 14.59
C PRO A 21 9.42 4.97 13.47
N ALA A 22 9.02 4.70 12.22
CA ALA A 22 9.41 5.52 11.09
C ALA A 22 8.91 6.96 11.34
N ARG A 23 9.85 7.88 11.53
CA ARG A 23 9.51 9.30 11.64
C ARG A 23 9.37 9.87 10.23
N ALA A 24 8.27 10.60 9.98
CA ALA A 24 8.15 11.42 8.79
C ALA A 24 9.28 12.45 8.77
N THR A 25 10.14 12.37 7.75
CA THR A 25 11.21 13.35 7.51
C THR A 25 10.67 14.53 6.72
N GLY A 26 11.24 15.71 6.92
CA GLY A 26 10.92 16.87 6.06
C GLY A 26 11.38 16.59 4.62
N ALA A 27 10.73 17.20 3.65
CA ALA A 27 10.96 16.98 2.22
C ALA A 27 12.41 17.22 1.74
N GLY A 28 13.26 17.82 2.57
CA GLY A 28 14.68 18.09 2.25
C GLY A 28 15.67 17.00 2.61
N ASP A 29 15.26 15.97 3.37
CA ASP A 29 16.18 14.98 3.96
C ASP A 29 15.87 13.53 3.52
N CYS A 30 15.33 13.32 2.31
CA CYS A 30 15.10 12.00 1.78
C CYS A 30 16.39 11.41 1.20
N ASP A 31 17.11 10.65 2.00
CA ASP A 31 18.31 9.89 1.62
C ASP A 31 18.00 8.45 1.15
N GLN A 32 16.73 8.06 1.19
CA GLN A 32 16.23 6.77 0.74
C GLN A 32 15.65 6.86 -0.68
N PRO A 33 15.53 5.73 -1.42
CA PRO A 33 14.89 5.76 -2.74
C PRO A 33 13.46 6.32 -2.72
N VAL A 34 12.68 6.05 -1.68
CA VAL A 34 11.36 6.64 -1.40
C VAL A 34 11.25 6.92 0.09
N CYS A 35 10.76 8.10 0.45
CA CYS A 35 10.54 8.50 1.84
C CYS A 35 9.07 8.72 2.14
N LEU A 36 8.68 8.34 3.34
CA LEU A 36 7.43 8.78 3.95
C LEU A 36 7.62 10.22 4.45
N VAL A 37 6.75 11.13 4.02
CA VAL A 37 6.83 12.56 4.34
C VAL A 37 5.49 13.08 4.82
N SER A 38 5.50 14.24 5.48
CA SER A 38 4.25 14.93 5.82
C SER A 38 3.52 15.34 4.52
N PRO A 39 2.27 14.88 4.31
CA PRO A 39 1.55 15.17 3.06
C PRO A 39 1.27 16.67 2.86
N GLN A 40 1.29 17.48 3.92
CA GLN A 40 1.14 18.92 3.85
C GLN A 40 2.32 19.61 3.13
N ASN A 41 3.46 18.93 3.03
CA ASN A 41 4.65 19.44 2.34
C ASN A 41 4.63 19.10 0.83
N LEU A 42 3.61 18.39 0.36
CA LEU A 42 3.49 17.98 -1.04
C LEU A 42 2.51 18.90 -1.78
N ALA A 43 2.97 19.50 -2.87
CA ALA A 43 2.12 20.25 -3.80
C ALA A 43 1.66 19.28 -4.92
N LEU A 44 0.60 18.52 -4.66
CA LEU A 44 0.03 17.55 -5.58
C LEU A 44 -1.24 18.14 -6.21
N ALA A 45 -1.22 18.37 -7.50
CA ALA A 45 -2.30 19.07 -8.18
C ALA A 45 -3.42 18.14 -8.67
N HIS A 46 -3.11 16.85 -8.92
CA HIS A 46 -4.07 15.89 -9.40
C HIS A 46 -4.59 15.04 -8.25
N VAL A 47 -5.92 14.95 -8.11
CA VAL A 47 -6.55 14.14 -7.07
C VAL A 47 -7.61 13.27 -7.71
N ILE A 48 -7.54 11.96 -7.45
CA ILE A 48 -8.59 11.00 -7.77
C ILE A 48 -9.37 10.73 -6.49
N THR A 49 -10.64 11.13 -6.48
CA THR A 49 -11.64 10.64 -5.53
C THR A 49 -12.39 9.47 -6.17
N PHE A 50 -13.08 8.68 -5.37
CA PHE A 50 -13.87 7.56 -5.87
C PHE A 50 -15.38 7.83 -5.77
N ASP A 51 -15.79 9.07 -5.49
CA ASP A 51 -17.17 9.46 -5.18
C ASP A 51 -18.16 9.24 -6.32
N ASP A 52 -17.68 9.19 -7.56
CA ASP A 52 -18.46 8.90 -8.76
C ASP A 52 -18.43 7.41 -9.17
N VAL A 53 -17.72 6.56 -8.40
CA VAL A 53 -17.73 5.11 -8.60
C VAL A 53 -19.00 4.51 -8.00
N GLN A 54 -19.61 3.56 -8.71
CA GLN A 54 -20.75 2.83 -8.17
C GLN A 54 -20.35 2.14 -6.86
N SER A 55 -21.04 2.47 -5.78
CA SER A 55 -20.70 2.02 -4.44
C SER A 55 -21.94 1.64 -3.64
N SER A 56 -21.77 0.87 -2.58
CA SER A 56 -22.83 0.56 -1.62
C SER A 56 -22.30 0.63 -0.18
N LEU A 57 -23.20 0.61 0.79
CA LEU A 57 -22.87 0.48 2.20
C LEU A 57 -22.43 -0.96 2.52
N GLY A 58 -21.78 -1.12 3.65
CA GLY A 58 -21.36 -2.44 4.17
C GLY A 58 -20.23 -3.04 3.37
N ILE A 59 -20.47 -4.13 2.64
CA ILE A 59 -19.44 -4.83 1.87
C ILE A 59 -19.01 -4.12 0.58
N GLY A 60 -19.64 -2.98 0.25
CA GLY A 60 -19.33 -2.24 -0.98
C GLY A 60 -19.95 -2.87 -2.24
N HIS A 61 -19.51 -2.36 -3.38
CA HIS A 61 -19.87 -2.84 -4.72
C HIS A 61 -18.62 -3.39 -5.40
N PRO A 62 -18.60 -4.65 -5.89
CA PRO A 62 -17.43 -5.22 -6.52
C PRO A 62 -17.14 -4.56 -7.87
N ILE A 63 -15.86 -4.42 -8.20
CA ILE A 63 -15.37 -3.88 -9.46
C ILE A 63 -14.67 -5.03 -10.19
N ASP A 64 -15.43 -5.72 -11.06
CA ASP A 64 -14.93 -6.84 -11.84
C ASP A 64 -14.18 -6.34 -13.09
N GLY A 65 -12.92 -6.02 -12.94
CA GLY A 65 -12.10 -5.50 -14.02
C GLY A 65 -11.14 -4.41 -13.54
N LEU A 66 -10.63 -3.64 -14.48
CA LEU A 66 -9.84 -2.47 -14.14
C LEU A 66 -10.74 -1.26 -13.87
N LEU A 67 -10.47 -0.57 -12.78
CA LEU A 67 -11.02 0.76 -12.56
C LEU A 67 -10.10 1.77 -13.26
N ILE A 68 -10.62 2.45 -14.29
CA ILE A 68 -9.86 3.45 -15.07
C ILE A 68 -10.33 4.83 -14.66
N ARG A 69 -9.38 5.68 -14.28
CA ARG A 69 -9.59 7.08 -13.91
C ARG A 69 -8.62 7.97 -14.69
N PRO A 70 -8.91 9.24 -14.89
CA PRO A 70 -7.94 10.15 -15.48
C PRO A 70 -6.62 10.14 -14.70
N GLY A 71 -5.54 9.75 -15.34
CA GLY A 71 -4.20 9.73 -14.76
C GLY A 71 -3.77 8.41 -14.12
N ALA A 72 -4.70 7.45 -13.86
CA ALA A 72 -4.32 6.16 -13.28
C ALA A 72 -5.30 5.02 -13.58
N ARG A 73 -4.79 3.79 -13.53
CA ARG A 73 -5.54 2.53 -13.59
C ARG A 73 -5.35 1.75 -12.30
N PHE A 74 -6.40 1.08 -11.87
CA PHE A 74 -6.43 0.32 -10.63
C PHE A 74 -6.84 -1.12 -10.91
N GLY A 75 -6.18 -2.04 -10.24
CA GLY A 75 -6.47 -3.47 -10.26
C GLY A 75 -5.94 -4.15 -9.01
N GLU A 76 -5.81 -5.47 -9.04
CA GLU A 76 -5.36 -6.25 -7.89
C GLU A 76 -3.83 -6.35 -7.83
N ARG A 77 -3.19 -6.60 -8.97
CA ARG A 77 -1.74 -6.82 -9.08
C ARG A 77 -1.22 -6.32 -10.43
N VAL A 78 0.07 -6.50 -10.68
CA VAL A 78 0.65 -6.20 -11.99
C VAL A 78 1.03 -7.47 -12.74
N SER A 79 1.12 -7.37 -14.06
CA SER A 79 1.52 -8.48 -14.94
C SER A 79 2.84 -9.10 -14.50
N GLY A 80 2.93 -10.43 -14.52
CA GLY A 80 4.08 -11.21 -14.06
C GLY A 80 4.01 -11.63 -12.60
N GLN A 81 3.16 -11.00 -11.81
CA GLN A 81 2.96 -11.37 -10.42
C GLN A 81 1.84 -12.41 -10.26
N SER A 82 1.97 -13.24 -9.24
CA SER A 82 0.95 -14.17 -8.78
C SER A 82 0.38 -13.69 -7.43
N LEU A 83 -0.86 -14.07 -7.20
CA LEU A 83 -1.51 -13.90 -5.92
C LEU A 83 -1.31 -15.16 -5.08
N ASP A 84 -0.92 -14.98 -3.85
CA ASP A 84 -0.91 -15.95 -2.76
C ASP A 84 -1.63 -15.33 -1.57
N TYR A 85 -1.78 -16.01 -0.45
CA TYR A 85 -2.45 -15.47 0.72
C TYR A 85 -1.81 -15.94 2.01
N ASP A 86 -1.90 -15.09 3.02
CA ASP A 86 -1.52 -15.37 4.39
C ASP A 86 -2.75 -15.13 5.29
N GLY A 87 -3.43 -16.21 5.66
CA GLY A 87 -4.71 -16.12 6.32
C GLY A 87 -5.79 -15.53 5.42
N ASP A 88 -6.28 -14.37 5.79
CA ASP A 88 -7.34 -13.67 5.07
C ASP A 88 -6.81 -12.55 4.15
N TYR A 89 -5.46 -12.36 4.10
CA TYR A 89 -4.81 -11.27 3.35
C TYR A 89 -4.16 -11.75 2.07
N ASP A 90 -4.24 -10.92 1.05
CA ASP A 90 -3.50 -11.11 -0.19
C ASP A 90 -2.00 -10.93 0.01
N ARG A 91 -1.23 -11.83 -0.58
CA ARG A 91 0.22 -11.74 -0.74
C ARG A 91 0.58 -11.75 -2.20
N ILE A 92 1.37 -10.78 -2.60
CA ILE A 92 1.84 -10.70 -3.97
C ILE A 92 3.23 -11.30 -4.08
N ALA A 93 3.40 -12.26 -4.98
CA ALA A 93 4.65 -12.96 -5.25
C ALA A 93 5.07 -12.79 -6.71
N GLY A 94 6.38 -12.91 -6.96
CA GLY A 94 6.96 -12.76 -8.29
C GLY A 94 7.30 -11.32 -8.64
N ALA A 95 8.03 -11.16 -9.75
CA ALA A 95 8.43 -9.86 -10.28
C ALA A 95 7.44 -9.36 -11.32
N ALA A 96 7.23 -8.04 -11.35
CA ALA A 96 6.48 -7.40 -12.42
C ALA A 96 7.20 -7.57 -13.77
N LEU A 97 6.43 -7.71 -14.84
CA LEU A 97 6.94 -7.76 -16.20
C LEU A 97 6.99 -6.35 -16.82
N SER A 98 7.90 -6.19 -17.77
CA SER A 98 7.98 -5.00 -18.64
C SER A 98 7.04 -5.17 -19.84
N PRO A 99 6.27 -4.14 -20.23
CA PRO A 99 6.02 -2.89 -19.50
C PRO A 99 5.14 -3.14 -18.26
N LEU A 100 5.31 -2.30 -17.24
CA LEU A 100 4.42 -2.33 -16.07
C LEU A 100 2.97 -2.24 -16.56
N THR A 101 2.15 -3.20 -16.14
CA THR A 101 0.74 -3.24 -16.55
C THR A 101 -0.08 -3.80 -15.39
N VAL A 102 -1.01 -3.00 -14.91
CA VAL A 102 -1.95 -3.44 -13.89
C VAL A 102 -2.98 -4.41 -14.49
N ILE A 103 -3.32 -5.44 -13.73
CA ILE A 103 -4.31 -6.44 -14.13
C ILE A 103 -5.36 -6.62 -13.01
N PRO A 104 -6.61 -6.95 -13.38
CA PRO A 104 -7.65 -7.23 -12.40
C PRO A 104 -7.43 -8.59 -11.73
N GLY A 105 -8.08 -8.79 -10.61
CA GLY A 105 -8.27 -10.11 -10.00
C GLY A 105 -9.38 -10.93 -10.67
N ALA A 106 -9.69 -12.07 -10.08
CA ALA A 106 -10.86 -12.85 -10.46
C ALA A 106 -12.14 -12.09 -10.09
N PRO A 107 -13.26 -12.29 -10.81
CA PRO A 107 -14.52 -11.66 -10.47
C PRO A 107 -14.91 -11.88 -8.99
N GLY A 108 -15.26 -10.82 -8.29
CA GLY A 108 -15.56 -10.82 -6.86
C GLY A 108 -14.34 -10.92 -5.92
N ALA A 109 -13.13 -11.12 -6.45
CA ALA A 109 -11.89 -11.20 -5.68
C ALA A 109 -10.86 -10.19 -6.22
N THR A 110 -11.28 -8.97 -6.46
CA THR A 110 -10.45 -7.89 -6.98
C THR A 110 -10.71 -6.63 -6.18
N LEU A 111 -11.16 -5.57 -6.80
CA LEU A 111 -11.45 -4.32 -6.11
C LEU A 111 -12.92 -4.20 -5.71
N GLY A 112 -13.18 -3.35 -4.76
CA GLY A 112 -14.52 -2.91 -4.38
C GLY A 112 -14.57 -1.43 -4.06
N ALA A 113 -15.74 -0.82 -4.22
CA ALA A 113 -16.02 0.54 -3.82
C ALA A 113 -17.10 0.56 -2.74
N MET A 114 -16.78 1.13 -1.59
CA MET A 114 -17.65 1.18 -0.43
C MET A 114 -17.96 2.63 -0.06
N ARG A 115 -19.22 2.90 0.27
CA ARG A 115 -19.60 4.21 0.82
C ARG A 115 -19.29 4.25 2.31
N LEU A 116 -18.40 5.16 2.68
CA LEU A 116 -17.99 5.40 4.06
C LEU A 116 -18.32 6.84 4.45
N GLY A 117 -19.50 7.05 5.09
CA GLY A 117 -20.01 8.38 5.37
C GLY A 117 -20.35 9.16 4.10
N PRO A 118 -19.83 10.38 3.91
CA PRO A 118 -20.13 11.20 2.72
C PRO A 118 -19.29 10.83 1.50
N THR A 119 -18.25 10.00 1.62
CA THR A 119 -17.29 9.68 0.56
C THR A 119 -17.37 8.22 0.15
N THR A 120 -16.87 7.90 -1.02
CA THR A 120 -16.64 6.52 -1.50
C THR A 120 -15.16 6.21 -1.46
N VAL A 121 -14.82 5.06 -0.90
CA VAL A 121 -13.44 4.58 -0.76
C VAL A 121 -13.22 3.36 -1.64
N LEU A 122 -11.99 3.15 -2.09
CA LEU A 122 -11.55 1.98 -2.85
C LEU A 122 -10.85 1.00 -1.91
N HIS A 123 -11.23 -0.27 -1.97
CA HIS A 123 -10.57 -1.36 -1.24
C HIS A 123 -10.31 -2.57 -2.14
N GLY A 124 -9.38 -3.44 -1.72
CA GLY A 124 -9.21 -4.77 -2.30
C GLY A 124 -10.12 -5.79 -1.60
N HIS A 125 -10.61 -6.79 -2.33
CA HIS A 125 -11.22 -7.97 -1.75
C HIS A 125 -10.14 -9.04 -1.54
N GLY A 126 -9.97 -9.47 -0.31
CA GLY A 126 -9.06 -10.55 0.04
C GLY A 126 -9.55 -11.94 -0.45
N PRO A 127 -8.84 -13.01 -0.08
CA PRO A 127 -9.07 -14.37 -0.58
C PRO A 127 -10.48 -14.94 -0.35
N ARG A 128 -11.20 -14.40 0.63
CA ARG A 128 -12.60 -14.80 0.92
C ARG A 128 -13.58 -14.36 -0.15
N ALA A 129 -13.20 -13.38 -0.98
CA ALA A 129 -13.96 -12.80 -2.07
C ALA A 129 -15.34 -12.21 -1.67
N PHE A 130 -15.89 -11.38 -2.55
CA PHE A 130 -17.26 -10.88 -2.43
C PHE A 130 -18.27 -12.06 -2.51
N PRO A 131 -19.37 -12.12 -1.72
CA PRO A 131 -19.84 -11.06 -0.83
C PRO A 131 -19.48 -11.25 0.66
N ARG A 132 -18.33 -11.76 0.96
CA ARG A 132 -17.90 -11.96 2.35
C ARG A 132 -17.42 -10.65 2.97
N VAL A 133 -17.91 -10.31 4.17
CA VAL A 133 -17.49 -9.13 4.90
C VAL A 133 -16.01 -9.22 5.31
N GLU A 134 -15.55 -10.42 5.58
CA GLU A 134 -14.17 -10.75 5.95
C GLU A 134 -13.18 -10.60 4.77
N ALA A 135 -13.66 -10.31 3.57
CA ALA A 135 -12.80 -10.01 2.42
C ALA A 135 -12.59 -8.51 2.19
N VAL A 136 -13.40 -7.66 2.85
CA VAL A 136 -13.41 -6.23 2.59
C VAL A 136 -12.15 -5.58 3.16
N GLY A 137 -11.32 -5.01 2.29
CA GLY A 137 -10.12 -4.30 2.69
C GLY A 137 -8.87 -5.18 2.90
N GLU A 138 -8.99 -6.50 2.76
CA GLU A 138 -7.88 -7.46 2.97
C GLU A 138 -7.12 -7.78 1.68
N GLY A 139 -7.66 -7.33 0.55
CA GLY A 139 -7.08 -7.55 -0.77
C GLY A 139 -6.03 -6.53 -1.16
N ALA A 140 -5.22 -6.93 -2.14
CA ALA A 140 -4.21 -6.06 -2.73
C ALA A 140 -4.83 -4.98 -3.62
N ILE A 141 -4.17 -3.82 -3.70
CA ILE A 141 -4.50 -2.72 -4.60
C ILE A 141 -3.25 -2.37 -5.42
N ALA A 142 -3.32 -2.56 -6.72
CA ALA A 142 -2.28 -2.12 -7.65
C ALA A 142 -2.75 -0.87 -8.39
N ILE A 143 -1.86 0.11 -8.51
CA ILE A 143 -2.10 1.38 -9.20
C ILE A 143 -1.01 1.59 -10.24
N GLU A 144 -1.41 1.85 -11.49
CA GLU A 144 -0.51 2.24 -12.57
C GLU A 144 -0.85 3.67 -12.98
N PHE A 145 0.14 4.56 -12.95
CA PHE A 145 -0.01 5.95 -13.38
C PHE A 145 0.21 6.08 -14.88
N ASP A 146 -0.56 6.96 -15.54
CA ASP A 146 -0.39 7.25 -16.97
C ASP A 146 0.97 7.92 -17.25
N ASN A 147 1.47 8.72 -16.31
CA ASN A 147 2.80 9.32 -16.34
C ASN A 147 3.55 8.96 -15.05
N ASP A 148 4.87 8.89 -15.13
CA ASP A 148 5.72 8.59 -13.98
C ASP A 148 5.68 9.74 -12.97
N GLN A 149 5.62 9.40 -11.68
CA GLN A 149 5.45 10.33 -10.57
C GLN A 149 6.73 10.48 -9.77
N ALA A 150 6.95 11.66 -9.17
CA ALA A 150 8.00 11.89 -8.18
C ALA A 150 7.44 11.90 -6.74
N ALA A 151 6.15 12.15 -6.60
CA ALA A 151 5.48 12.16 -5.30
C ALA A 151 4.02 11.73 -5.45
N LEU A 152 3.47 11.18 -4.36
CA LEU A 152 2.06 10.85 -4.25
C LEU A 152 1.61 10.88 -2.79
N ALA A 153 0.31 10.96 -2.58
CA ALA A 153 -0.31 10.84 -1.27
C ALA A 153 -1.70 10.21 -1.40
N PHE A 154 -2.17 9.55 -0.37
CA PHE A 154 -3.55 9.05 -0.29
C PHE A 154 -4.04 9.06 1.15
N ASP A 155 -5.35 9.15 1.33
CA ASP A 155 -5.99 8.94 2.61
C ASP A 155 -6.18 7.44 2.82
N LEU A 156 -5.74 6.93 3.96
CA LEU A 156 -6.03 5.57 4.41
C LEU A 156 -7.27 5.59 5.29
N ARG A 157 -8.15 4.61 5.09
CA ARG A 157 -9.32 4.33 5.91
C ARG A 157 -9.21 2.93 6.47
N GLY A 158 -9.60 2.74 7.72
CA GLY A 158 -9.22 1.57 8.49
C GLY A 158 -7.78 1.71 9.00
N GLY A 159 -7.17 0.64 9.45
CA GLY A 159 -5.78 0.68 9.88
C GLY A 159 -5.60 1.09 11.33
N GLU A 160 -6.44 0.57 12.21
CA GLU A 160 -6.30 0.78 13.66
C GLU A 160 -5.21 -0.11 14.27
N ASP A 161 -4.91 -1.22 13.60
CA ASP A 161 -3.93 -2.22 14.03
C ASP A 161 -3.32 -2.91 12.80
N GLY A 162 -2.08 -3.30 12.80
CA GLY A 162 -1.46 -4.00 11.70
C GLY A 162 -0.51 -3.15 10.88
N ALA A 163 -0.28 -3.55 9.63
CA ALA A 163 0.72 -2.92 8.79
C ALA A 163 0.24 -2.75 7.34
N LEU A 164 0.75 -1.72 6.71
CA LEU A 164 0.68 -1.49 5.27
C LEU A 164 2.06 -1.80 4.66
N ASP A 165 2.10 -2.64 3.65
CA ASP A 165 3.26 -2.83 2.78
C ASP A 165 2.97 -2.15 1.43
N ILE A 166 3.85 -1.24 1.01
CA ILE A 166 3.73 -0.54 -0.26
C ILE A 166 5.01 -0.70 -1.08
N SER A 167 4.89 -1.24 -2.29
CA SER A 167 5.98 -1.33 -3.27
C SER A 167 5.83 -0.25 -4.32
N PHE A 168 6.92 0.42 -4.66
CA PHE A 168 7.01 1.44 -5.71
C PHE A 168 7.73 0.85 -6.92
N LEU A 169 7.14 0.98 -8.11
CA LEU A 169 7.57 0.30 -9.31
C LEU A 169 7.86 1.29 -10.43
N ARG A 170 8.91 1.00 -11.23
CA ARG A 170 9.19 1.71 -12.49
C ARG A 170 8.35 1.17 -13.64
N ARG A 171 8.36 1.91 -14.74
CA ARG A 171 7.65 1.54 -15.99
C ARG A 171 8.12 0.22 -16.59
N ASP A 172 9.35 -0.17 -16.32
CA ASP A 172 9.89 -1.46 -16.75
C ASP A 172 9.57 -2.63 -15.78
N GLY A 173 8.81 -2.36 -14.72
CA GLY A 173 8.44 -3.33 -13.70
C GLY A 173 9.46 -3.50 -12.58
N SER A 174 10.64 -2.87 -12.65
CA SER A 174 11.63 -2.96 -11.58
C SER A 174 11.15 -2.24 -10.31
N GLU A 175 11.41 -2.85 -9.15
CA GLU A 175 11.09 -2.25 -7.85
C GLU A 175 12.08 -1.12 -7.53
N ILE A 176 11.55 0.04 -7.14
CA ILE A 176 12.33 1.19 -6.65
C ILE A 176 12.63 1.00 -5.17
N ALA A 177 11.57 0.73 -4.42
CA ALA A 177 11.60 0.56 -2.97
C ALA A 177 10.34 -0.18 -2.50
N ARG A 178 10.44 -0.74 -1.29
CA ARG A 178 9.30 -1.22 -0.53
C ARG A 178 9.35 -0.57 0.86
N LEU A 179 8.23 -0.03 1.28
CA LEU A 179 8.06 0.53 2.61
C LEU A 179 7.03 -0.29 3.39
N ARG A 180 7.28 -0.43 4.69
CA ARG A 180 6.34 -0.97 5.64
C ARG A 180 5.99 0.13 6.65
N ILE A 181 4.70 0.38 6.82
CA ILE A 181 4.18 1.35 7.78
C ILE A 181 3.50 0.55 8.89
N GLU A 182 4.05 0.67 10.12
CA GLU A 182 3.59 -0.03 11.31
C GLU A 182 3.99 0.77 12.57
N PRO A 183 3.09 1.04 13.54
CA PRO A 183 1.67 0.75 13.45
C PRO A 183 0.96 1.59 12.36
N LEU A 184 -0.09 1.02 11.80
CA LEU A 184 -0.92 1.70 10.83
C LEU A 184 -1.90 2.64 11.54
N GLY A 185 -2.29 3.74 10.89
CA GLY A 185 -3.30 4.68 11.39
C GLY A 185 -4.22 5.15 10.28
N GLU A 186 -5.44 5.53 10.65
CA GLU A 186 -6.37 6.16 9.71
C GLU A 186 -5.95 7.62 9.50
N GLU A 187 -5.09 7.85 8.52
CA GLU A 187 -4.55 9.17 8.21
C GLU A 187 -4.15 9.30 6.74
N ARG A 188 -3.68 10.49 6.36
CA ARG A 188 -3.13 10.73 5.03
C ARG A 188 -1.64 10.45 5.02
N TYR A 189 -1.20 9.57 4.12
CA TYR A 189 0.19 9.22 3.89
C TYR A 189 0.74 9.92 2.65
N GLY A 190 1.93 10.51 2.77
CA GLY A 190 2.64 11.17 1.67
C GLY A 190 3.97 10.49 1.39
N PHE A 191 4.30 10.31 0.12
CA PHE A 191 5.50 9.65 -0.34
C PHE A 191 6.22 10.52 -1.36
N VAL A 192 7.54 10.53 -1.29
CA VAL A 192 8.38 11.23 -2.24
C VAL A 192 9.54 10.36 -2.69
N ARG A 193 9.82 10.41 -3.97
CA ARG A 193 10.98 9.77 -4.59
C ARG A 193 12.24 10.55 -4.26
N GLY A 194 13.31 9.86 -3.81
CA GLY A 194 14.61 10.47 -3.56
C GLY A 194 15.09 11.28 -4.79
N ASP A 195 15.77 12.37 -4.54
CA ASP A 195 16.21 13.34 -5.55
C ASP A 195 15.08 13.88 -6.44
N ASN A 196 13.84 13.74 -6.00
CA ASN A 196 12.64 14.17 -6.74
C ASN A 196 12.57 13.62 -8.18
N VAL A 197 13.08 12.42 -8.40
CA VAL A 197 13.06 11.75 -9.71
C VAL A 197 11.65 11.27 -10.04
N ALA A 198 11.13 11.63 -11.21
CA ALA A 198 9.83 11.15 -11.67
C ALA A 198 10.00 9.80 -12.38
N ASP A 199 10.06 8.68 -11.60
CA ASP A 199 10.19 7.32 -12.13
C ASP A 199 9.26 6.30 -11.42
N ILE A 200 8.35 6.77 -10.55
CA ILE A 200 7.30 5.92 -9.98
C ILE A 200 6.19 5.77 -11.02
N ALA A 201 6.18 4.65 -11.73
CA ALA A 201 5.15 4.32 -12.71
C ALA A 201 3.92 3.66 -12.08
N GLY A 202 4.06 3.05 -10.92
CA GLY A 202 2.96 2.45 -10.19
C GLY A 202 3.33 2.08 -8.76
N ILE A 203 2.32 1.73 -8.01
CA ILE A 203 2.44 1.23 -6.63
C ILE A 203 1.60 -0.03 -6.45
N LEU A 204 2.02 -0.85 -5.51
CA LEU A 204 1.31 -2.04 -5.07
C LEU A 204 1.16 -1.98 -3.56
N ILE A 205 -0.06 -2.06 -3.08
CA ILE A 205 -0.43 -1.98 -1.68
C ILE A 205 -0.97 -3.33 -1.22
N THR A 206 -0.44 -3.85 -0.12
CA THR A 206 -1.00 -4.97 0.65
C THR A 206 -1.00 -4.60 2.12
N ASN A 207 -1.80 -5.30 2.92
CA ASN A 207 -1.90 -5.01 4.34
C ASN A 207 -2.05 -6.28 5.19
N SER A 208 -2.02 -6.09 6.50
CA SER A 208 -2.32 -7.11 7.51
C SER A 208 -3.18 -6.52 8.64
N ASP A 209 -4.02 -5.54 8.32
CA ASP A 209 -4.93 -4.93 9.28
C ASP A 209 -6.15 -5.83 9.50
N PRO A 210 -6.51 -6.18 10.76
CA PRO A 210 -7.62 -7.10 11.04
C PRO A 210 -9.00 -6.60 10.62
N GLN A 211 -9.15 -5.32 10.36
CA GLN A 211 -10.41 -4.71 9.87
C GLN A 211 -10.36 -4.39 8.38
N GLY A 212 -9.21 -4.66 7.75
CA GLY A 212 -8.95 -4.30 6.37
C GLY A 212 -8.71 -2.80 6.18
N ILE A 213 -8.23 -2.44 5.00
CA ILE A 213 -7.98 -1.05 4.63
C ILE A 213 -8.72 -0.64 3.37
N ALA A 214 -8.94 0.66 3.23
CA ALA A 214 -9.36 1.29 1.99
C ALA A 214 -8.55 2.56 1.75
N ILE A 215 -8.50 3.02 0.50
CA ILE A 215 -7.85 4.26 0.13
C ILE A 215 -8.86 5.25 -0.43
N ASP A 216 -8.57 6.55 -0.23
CA ASP A 216 -9.34 7.66 -0.79
C ASP A 216 -8.39 8.80 -1.18
N ASN A 217 -8.89 9.76 -1.95
CA ASN A 217 -8.18 11.00 -2.29
C ASN A 217 -6.73 10.77 -2.75
N LEU A 218 -6.52 9.82 -3.69
CA LEU A 218 -5.21 9.57 -4.27
C LEU A 218 -4.74 10.82 -5.02
N ALA A 219 -3.73 11.48 -4.46
CA ALA A 219 -3.13 12.67 -5.03
C ALA A 219 -1.75 12.36 -5.58
N PHE A 220 -1.41 12.92 -6.74
CA PHE A 220 -0.11 12.74 -7.38
C PHE A 220 0.22 13.90 -8.33
N ASP A 221 1.49 14.06 -8.61
CA ASP A 221 2.04 14.98 -9.62
C ASP A 221 3.53 14.68 -9.80
N LYS A 222 4.13 15.33 -10.76
CA LYS A 222 5.58 15.25 -11.03
C LYS A 222 6.45 15.76 -9.86
N GLY A 223 5.82 16.15 -8.74
CA GLY A 223 6.44 16.54 -7.49
C GLY A 223 7.11 17.93 -7.57
N GLN A 224 6.46 18.92 -7.00
CA GLN A 224 7.14 20.14 -6.55
C GLN A 224 6.99 20.23 -5.04
N PHE A 225 8.10 20.35 -4.35
CA PHE A 225 8.07 20.65 -2.92
C PHE A 225 7.75 22.12 -2.72
N THR A 226 6.76 22.40 -1.90
CA THR A 226 6.62 23.70 -1.27
C THR A 226 7.42 23.67 0.02
N GLY A 227 8.68 24.13 -0.05
CA GLY A 227 9.55 24.34 1.12
C GLY A 227 9.10 25.53 1.95
#